data_11a150d27abab092bc7b57929dff3e7d
#
_entry.id   11a150d27abab092bc7b57929dff3e7d
#
_cell.length_a   1.000
_cell.length_b   1.000
_cell.length_c   1.000
_cell.angle_alpha   90.00
_cell.angle_beta   90.00
_cell.angle_gamma   90.00
#
_symmetry.space_group_name_H-M   'P 1'
#
loop_
_entity.id
_entity.type
_entity.pdbx_description
1 polymer ?
#
loop_
_entity_poly.entity_id
_entity_poly.type
_entity_poly.pdbx_seq_one_letter_code
_entity_poly.pdbx_strand_id
1 'polypeptide(L)'
;MNKKGKVLFIIHDVYQEDNEFPLGIAYLAAVLKKQGVEVKICCQEVFHWSNKEMAELFLKNDEYDLIGVGFLAARFKKTIVDLCETINKYKKDAWLVLGGQGASPIADYVLKTAKADVAIIGEGEETIVDLLNCKISDKDLSKVKGIAYREDEKVFFNERRKPIMNLDSIPFPEWSLFPMERYSSCIYSFGSDKKAKRIGMLSSRGCINRCNFCYRMEHGIRLRSVDNIIEEIKTLKRDYGITYFTMYDELFCFPKKRTIDFCKAVIKNNLNIEFDCNARVDVFDRETAVYLKEAGCKFLNFGFESSDQKVLDLMKKNTTVQENIEAAKIANEVG
;
A
#
# COMPACT_ATOMS: atom_id res chain seq x y z
N MET A 1 35.39 3.02 0.07
CA MET A 1 34.09 3.07 0.76
C MET A 1 33.01 2.92 -0.32
N ASN A 2 32.18 1.87 -0.26
CA ASN A 2 31.08 1.78 -1.21
C ASN A 2 30.14 2.97 -1.00
N LYS A 3 29.78 3.70 -2.08
CA LYS A 3 28.83 4.80 -2.05
C LYS A 3 27.50 4.26 -1.48
N LYS A 4 27.09 4.76 -0.33
CA LYS A 4 25.74 4.47 0.19
C LYS A 4 24.78 5.28 -0.66
N GLY A 5 23.78 4.63 -1.23
CA GLY A 5 22.80 5.29 -2.08
C GLY A 5 21.93 6.29 -1.31
N LYS A 6 21.33 7.21 -2.05
CA LYS A 6 20.39 8.20 -1.53
C LYS A 6 19.12 8.24 -2.36
N VAL A 7 17.97 8.06 -1.69
CA VAL A 7 16.65 7.96 -2.35
C VAL A 7 15.68 8.98 -1.76
N LEU A 8 14.98 9.69 -2.64
CA LEU A 8 13.83 10.53 -2.27
C LEU A 8 12.54 9.87 -2.72
N PHE A 9 11.58 9.71 -1.83
CA PHE A 9 10.20 9.41 -2.22
C PHE A 9 9.33 10.66 -2.08
N ILE A 10 8.50 10.92 -3.09
CA ILE A 10 7.57 12.03 -3.11
C ILE A 10 6.15 11.45 -3.11
N ILE A 11 5.37 11.83 -2.11
CA ILE A 11 3.96 11.50 -1.99
C ILE A 11 3.21 12.75 -2.44
N HIS A 12 2.60 12.66 -3.63
CA HIS A 12 1.98 13.78 -4.31
C HIS A 12 0.72 14.26 -3.60
N ASP A 13 0.46 15.55 -3.65
CA ASP A 13 -0.75 16.12 -3.06
C ASP A 13 -2.01 15.70 -3.83
N VAL A 14 -2.99 15.20 -3.11
CA VAL A 14 -4.31 14.84 -3.63
C VAL A 14 -5.37 15.86 -3.26
N TYR A 15 -4.97 16.94 -2.56
CA TYR A 15 -5.84 18.04 -2.11
C TYR A 15 -7.02 17.53 -1.26
N GLN A 16 -6.74 16.64 -0.33
CA GLN A 16 -7.69 16.13 0.67
C GLN A 16 -7.21 16.49 2.07
N GLU A 17 -8.16 16.75 2.97
CA GLU A 17 -7.85 17.03 4.37
C GLU A 17 -7.40 15.75 5.12
N ASP A 18 -7.95 14.61 4.72
CA ASP A 18 -7.63 13.30 5.30
C ASP A 18 -6.72 12.50 4.36
N ASN A 19 -5.47 12.35 4.77
CA ASN A 19 -4.48 11.61 4.01
C ASN A 19 -4.33 10.18 4.55
N GLU A 20 -4.43 9.23 3.64
CA GLU A 20 -4.13 7.85 3.96
C GLU A 20 -2.62 7.63 4.00
N PHE A 21 -2.15 6.91 5.02
CA PHE A 21 -0.73 6.62 5.17
C PHE A 21 -0.19 5.82 3.96
N PRO A 22 0.91 6.26 3.33
CA PRO A 22 1.43 5.68 2.09
C PRO A 22 2.23 4.39 2.36
N LEU A 23 1.56 3.33 2.79
CA LEU A 23 2.14 2.04 3.20
C LEU A 23 3.16 1.50 2.20
N GLY A 24 2.87 1.55 0.89
CA GLY A 24 3.77 1.06 -0.14
C GLY A 24 5.13 1.76 -0.10
N ILE A 25 5.14 3.09 0.00
CA ILE A 25 6.37 3.88 0.12
C ILE A 25 7.10 3.58 1.44
N ALA A 26 6.35 3.41 2.53
CA ALA A 26 6.94 3.12 3.83
C ALA A 26 7.62 1.73 3.88
N TYR A 27 7.07 0.73 3.19
CA TYR A 27 7.74 -0.57 2.99
C TYR A 27 9.01 -0.43 2.15
N LEU A 28 8.99 0.34 1.05
CA LEU A 28 10.19 0.58 0.23
C LEU A 28 11.27 1.31 1.05
N ALA A 29 10.89 2.29 1.84
CA ALA A 29 11.80 3.00 2.74
C ALA A 29 12.45 2.04 3.76
N ALA A 30 11.67 1.13 4.33
CA ALA A 30 12.16 0.16 5.31
C ALA A 30 13.21 -0.79 4.72
N VAL A 31 12.96 -1.36 3.53
CA VAL A 31 13.93 -2.26 2.89
C VAL A 31 15.21 -1.54 2.49
N LEU A 32 15.12 -0.31 2.03
CA LEU A 32 16.29 0.52 1.69
C LEU A 32 17.09 0.89 2.95
N LYS A 33 16.45 1.32 4.03
CA LYS A 33 17.13 1.63 5.31
C LYS A 33 17.83 0.40 5.88
N LYS A 34 17.23 -0.77 5.77
CA LYS A 34 17.86 -2.05 6.17
C LYS A 34 19.18 -2.30 5.43
N GLN A 35 19.35 -1.76 4.21
CA GLN A 35 20.60 -1.81 3.43
C GLN A 35 21.55 -0.63 3.75
N GLY A 36 21.18 0.24 4.67
CA GLY A 36 21.97 1.41 5.05
C GLY A 36 21.89 2.58 4.06
N VAL A 37 20.86 2.61 3.22
CA VAL A 37 20.56 3.69 2.26
C VAL A 37 20.01 4.90 2.99
N GLU A 38 20.42 6.10 2.58
CA GLU A 38 19.79 7.36 3.03
C GLU A 38 18.45 7.52 2.30
N VAL A 39 17.36 7.58 3.07
CA VAL A 39 16.00 7.75 2.53
C VAL A 39 15.39 9.03 3.05
N LYS A 40 14.91 9.87 2.14
CA LYS A 40 14.10 11.06 2.46
C LYS A 40 12.68 10.87 1.94
N ILE A 41 11.72 11.41 2.68
CA ILE A 41 10.30 11.40 2.30
C ILE A 41 9.82 12.84 2.18
N CYS A 42 9.19 13.16 1.05
CA CYS A 42 8.45 14.39 0.84
C CYS A 42 6.95 14.09 0.91
N CYS A 43 6.31 14.43 2.01
CA CYS A 43 4.88 14.28 2.21
C CYS A 43 4.16 15.54 1.69
N GLN A 44 4.12 15.72 0.36
CA GLN A 44 3.52 16.90 -0.26
C GLN A 44 2.03 17.02 0.10
N GLU A 45 1.30 15.90 0.14
CA GLU A 45 -0.12 15.86 0.48
C GLU A 45 -0.44 16.30 1.91
N VAL A 46 0.50 16.17 2.84
CA VAL A 46 0.30 16.59 4.24
C VAL A 46 0.54 18.08 4.45
N PHE A 47 1.50 18.63 3.71
CA PHE A 47 1.95 20.01 3.86
C PHE A 47 1.42 20.93 2.77
N HIS A 48 0.76 20.38 1.76
CA HIS A 48 0.20 21.07 0.60
C HIS A 48 1.19 21.98 -0.14
N TRP A 49 2.47 21.53 -0.18
CA TRP A 49 3.48 22.25 -0.95
C TRP A 49 3.18 22.18 -2.44
N SER A 50 3.24 23.32 -3.10
CA SER A 50 3.25 23.35 -4.56
C SER A 50 4.47 22.60 -5.12
N ASN A 51 4.41 22.16 -6.37
CA ASN A 51 5.54 21.48 -7.01
C ASN A 51 6.83 22.36 -7.00
N LYS A 52 6.67 23.68 -7.03
CA LYS A 52 7.79 24.62 -6.94
C LYS A 52 8.43 24.62 -5.55
N GLU A 53 7.62 24.70 -4.50
CA GLU A 53 8.10 24.67 -3.10
C GLU A 53 8.75 23.33 -2.79
N MET A 54 8.14 22.23 -3.21
CA MET A 54 8.72 20.88 -3.09
C MET A 54 10.10 20.80 -3.76
N ALA A 55 10.24 21.33 -4.98
CA ALA A 55 11.52 21.33 -5.69
C ALA A 55 12.58 22.19 -4.99
N GLU A 56 12.21 23.34 -4.42
CA GLU A 56 13.12 24.19 -3.64
C GLU A 56 13.57 23.51 -2.34
N LEU A 57 12.68 22.80 -1.66
CA LEU A 57 12.95 22.15 -0.38
C LEU A 57 13.77 20.86 -0.54
N PHE A 58 13.53 20.08 -1.57
CA PHE A 58 14.06 18.72 -1.67
C PHE A 58 15.00 18.48 -2.85
N LEU A 59 14.85 19.19 -3.98
CA LEU A 59 15.59 18.88 -5.21
C LEU A 59 16.72 19.84 -5.52
N LYS A 60 16.54 21.14 -5.26
CA LYS A 60 17.45 22.18 -5.73
C LYS A 60 18.86 22.08 -5.15
N ASN A 61 18.94 21.77 -3.86
CA ASN A 61 20.21 21.78 -3.10
C ASN A 61 20.67 20.37 -2.68
N ASP A 62 20.02 19.32 -3.19
CA ASP A 62 20.33 17.95 -2.84
C ASP A 62 20.49 17.09 -4.10
N GLU A 63 21.13 15.94 -3.94
CA GLU A 63 21.35 14.97 -5.01
C GLU A 63 20.90 13.60 -4.57
N TYR A 64 20.23 12.91 -5.46
CA TYR A 64 19.69 11.57 -5.22
C TYR A 64 20.14 10.62 -6.32
N ASP A 65 20.17 9.34 -6.03
CA ASP A 65 20.35 8.31 -7.04
C ASP A 65 18.98 7.93 -7.66
N LEU A 66 17.94 7.87 -6.83
CA LEU A 66 16.57 7.61 -7.27
C LEU A 66 15.59 8.64 -6.67
N ILE A 67 14.58 9.02 -7.46
CA ILE A 67 13.42 9.79 -6.99
C ILE A 67 12.18 8.96 -7.33
N GLY A 68 11.49 8.45 -6.31
CA GLY A 68 10.35 7.57 -6.46
C GLY A 68 9.01 8.28 -6.24
N VAL A 69 8.03 8.01 -7.12
CA VAL A 69 6.65 8.47 -7.01
C VAL A 69 5.70 7.30 -7.19
N GLY A 70 4.87 7.04 -6.17
CA GLY A 70 3.79 6.06 -6.25
C GLY A 70 2.44 6.74 -6.46
N PHE A 71 1.56 6.13 -7.27
CA PHE A 71 0.23 6.71 -7.52
C PHE A 71 -0.83 5.67 -7.92
N LEU A 72 -2.09 6.09 -7.81
CA LEU A 72 -3.25 5.39 -8.38
C LEU A 72 -3.58 5.96 -9.77
N ALA A 73 -4.04 5.10 -10.69
CA ALA A 73 -4.25 5.45 -12.10
C ALA A 73 -5.11 6.72 -12.32
N ALA A 74 -6.14 6.93 -11.51
CA ALA A 74 -7.03 8.09 -11.59
C ALA A 74 -6.33 9.45 -11.38
N ARG A 75 -5.15 9.48 -10.78
CA ARG A 75 -4.40 10.71 -10.48
C ARG A 75 -3.37 11.08 -11.54
N PHE A 76 -3.10 10.19 -12.50
CA PHE A 76 -1.97 10.31 -13.41
C PHE A 76 -1.94 11.65 -14.20
N LYS A 77 -2.97 11.92 -14.99
CA LYS A 77 -2.99 13.13 -15.84
C LYS A 77 -3.07 14.44 -15.05
N LYS A 78 -3.81 14.45 -13.94
CA LYS A 78 -4.11 15.67 -13.22
C LYS A 78 -2.98 16.14 -12.30
N THR A 79 -2.19 15.21 -11.77
CA THR A 79 -1.24 15.50 -10.70
C THR A 79 0.16 15.00 -11.02
N ILE A 80 0.29 13.76 -11.52
CA ILE A 80 1.59 13.09 -11.66
C ILE A 80 2.40 13.66 -12.82
N VAL A 81 1.78 14.00 -13.93
CA VAL A 81 2.50 14.55 -15.10
C VAL A 81 3.19 15.87 -14.74
N ASP A 82 2.45 16.81 -14.13
CA ASP A 82 3.00 18.13 -13.74
C ASP A 82 4.09 17.98 -12.66
N LEU A 83 3.90 17.04 -11.74
CA LEU A 83 4.92 16.72 -10.75
C LEU A 83 6.20 16.18 -11.41
N CYS A 84 6.06 15.22 -12.34
CA CYS A 84 7.20 14.64 -13.06
C CYS A 84 7.93 15.66 -13.94
N GLU A 85 7.22 16.59 -14.57
CA GLU A 85 7.84 17.71 -15.29
C GLU A 85 8.72 18.57 -14.37
N THR A 86 8.21 18.86 -13.17
CA THR A 86 8.98 19.58 -12.16
C THR A 86 10.19 18.77 -11.71
N ILE A 87 10.04 17.50 -11.40
CA ILE A 87 11.15 16.63 -11.00
C ILE A 87 12.20 16.56 -12.09
N ASN A 88 11.82 16.35 -13.34
CA ASN A 88 12.75 16.28 -14.48
C ASN A 88 13.58 17.55 -14.66
N LYS A 89 13.03 18.72 -14.31
CA LYS A 89 13.75 19.99 -14.36
C LYS A 89 14.87 20.09 -13.30
N TYR A 90 14.72 19.42 -12.16
CA TYR A 90 15.61 19.59 -11.01
C TYR A 90 16.37 18.32 -10.58
N LYS A 91 16.01 17.15 -11.10
CA LYS A 91 16.49 15.83 -10.61
C LYS A 91 17.98 15.55 -10.81
N LYS A 92 18.72 16.42 -11.52
CA LYS A 92 20.14 16.18 -11.89
C LYS A 92 20.28 14.79 -12.55
N ASP A 93 21.19 13.95 -12.04
CA ASP A 93 21.48 12.60 -12.56
C ASP A 93 20.57 11.49 -11.96
N ALA A 94 19.63 11.84 -11.06
CA ALA A 94 18.76 10.85 -10.46
C ALA A 94 17.82 10.20 -11.48
N TRP A 95 17.53 8.90 -11.32
CA TRP A 95 16.43 8.28 -12.08
C TRP A 95 15.09 8.60 -11.43
N LEU A 96 14.14 9.09 -12.25
CA LEU A 96 12.74 9.23 -11.86
C LEU A 96 12.04 7.89 -12.01
N VAL A 97 11.58 7.34 -10.88
CA VAL A 97 10.98 6.02 -10.78
C VAL A 97 9.51 6.13 -10.44
N LEU A 98 8.64 5.59 -11.29
CA LEU A 98 7.21 5.51 -11.05
C LEU A 98 6.81 4.11 -10.57
N GLY A 99 5.83 4.02 -9.67
CA GLY A 99 5.41 2.75 -9.12
C GLY A 99 3.96 2.71 -8.64
N GLY A 100 3.57 1.56 -8.10
CA GLY A 100 2.24 1.31 -7.56
C GLY A 100 1.21 0.86 -8.59
N GLN A 101 -0.04 0.76 -8.16
CA GLN A 101 -1.14 0.23 -8.96
C GLN A 101 -1.45 1.08 -10.20
N GLY A 102 -1.09 2.35 -10.18
CA GLY A 102 -1.28 3.26 -11.32
C GLY A 102 -0.25 3.07 -12.43
N ALA A 103 0.99 2.73 -12.09
CA ALA A 103 2.07 2.60 -13.07
C ALA A 103 2.13 1.19 -13.70
N SER A 104 1.97 0.14 -12.88
CA SER A 104 2.19 -1.24 -13.30
C SER A 104 1.39 -1.69 -14.54
N PRO A 105 0.08 -1.40 -14.68
CA PRO A 105 -0.70 -1.89 -15.82
C PRO A 105 -0.46 -1.15 -17.13
N ILE A 106 0.06 0.08 -17.07
CA ILE A 106 0.20 0.98 -18.23
C ILE A 106 1.59 1.61 -18.29
N ALA A 107 2.62 0.85 -17.94
CA ALA A 107 4.00 1.34 -17.80
C ALA A 107 4.53 2.07 -19.06
N ASP A 108 4.27 1.56 -20.27
CA ASP A 108 4.65 2.22 -21.52
C ASP A 108 4.07 3.65 -21.63
N TYR A 109 2.78 3.78 -21.36
CA TYR A 109 2.10 5.07 -21.45
C TYR A 109 2.60 6.07 -20.40
N VAL A 110 2.76 5.62 -19.14
CA VAL A 110 3.20 6.53 -18.08
C VAL A 110 4.65 6.96 -18.23
N LEU A 111 5.55 6.07 -18.67
CA LEU A 111 6.95 6.41 -18.93
C LEU A 111 7.09 7.45 -20.04
N LYS A 112 6.40 7.27 -21.15
CA LYS A 112 6.42 8.21 -22.28
C LYS A 112 5.80 9.56 -21.90
N THR A 113 4.63 9.56 -21.27
CA THR A 113 3.88 10.78 -20.96
C THR A 113 4.55 11.60 -19.86
N ALA A 114 5.00 10.96 -18.77
CA ALA A 114 5.67 11.64 -17.66
C ALA A 114 7.17 11.85 -17.87
N LYS A 115 7.73 11.34 -18.97
CA LYS A 115 9.18 11.33 -19.24
C LYS A 115 9.98 10.77 -18.05
N ALA A 116 9.43 9.74 -17.39
CA ALA A 116 10.12 9.05 -16.31
C ALA A 116 11.13 8.04 -16.87
N ASP A 117 12.13 7.69 -16.08
CA ASP A 117 13.21 6.80 -16.51
C ASP A 117 12.82 5.34 -16.34
N VAL A 118 12.18 5.00 -15.21
CA VAL A 118 11.83 3.62 -14.85
C VAL A 118 10.42 3.55 -14.27
N ALA A 119 9.71 2.46 -14.55
CA ALA A 119 8.49 2.06 -13.87
C ALA A 119 8.69 0.70 -13.19
N ILE A 120 8.40 0.61 -11.89
CA ILE A 120 8.38 -0.67 -11.16
C ILE A 120 7.05 -1.36 -11.42
N ILE A 121 7.11 -2.64 -11.83
CA ILE A 121 5.96 -3.47 -12.15
C ILE A 121 5.81 -4.55 -11.08
N GLY A 122 4.66 -4.57 -10.41
CA GLY A 122 4.40 -5.50 -9.30
C GLY A 122 4.94 -4.99 -7.97
N GLU A 123 5.42 -5.91 -7.13
CA GLU A 123 5.96 -5.58 -5.81
C GLU A 123 7.34 -4.92 -5.92
N GLY A 124 7.50 -3.85 -5.17
CA GLY A 124 8.68 -2.97 -5.31
C GLY A 124 9.83 -3.25 -4.36
N GLU A 125 9.63 -4.01 -3.29
CA GLU A 125 10.58 -4.10 -2.17
C GLU A 125 11.96 -4.65 -2.59
N GLU A 126 12.00 -5.73 -3.35
CA GLU A 126 13.27 -6.26 -3.88
C GLU A 126 13.72 -5.47 -5.10
N THR A 127 12.77 -5.02 -5.93
CA THR A 127 13.06 -4.33 -7.18
C THR A 127 13.74 -2.99 -6.94
N ILE A 128 13.31 -2.22 -5.93
CA ILE A 128 13.92 -0.90 -5.63
C ILE A 128 15.37 -1.04 -5.15
N VAL A 129 15.68 -2.11 -4.43
CA VAL A 129 17.06 -2.40 -3.98
C VAL A 129 17.95 -2.75 -5.17
N ASP A 130 17.48 -3.63 -6.06
CA ASP A 130 18.22 -4.01 -7.26
C ASP A 130 18.43 -2.81 -8.20
N LEU A 131 17.38 -1.98 -8.35
CA LEU A 131 17.43 -0.77 -9.17
C LEU A 131 18.45 0.25 -8.64
N LEU A 132 18.46 0.50 -7.32
CA LEU A 132 19.43 1.37 -6.68
C LEU A 132 20.86 0.85 -6.84
N ASN A 133 21.07 -0.45 -6.64
CA ASN A 133 22.38 -1.07 -6.84
C ASN A 133 22.84 -0.96 -8.30
N CYS A 134 21.91 -1.09 -9.24
CA CYS A 134 22.18 -0.89 -10.67
C CYS A 134 22.66 0.54 -10.94
N LYS A 135 21.94 1.56 -10.44
CA LYS A 135 22.28 2.98 -10.59
C LYS A 135 23.66 3.32 -10.00
N ILE A 136 23.92 2.89 -8.76
CA ILE A 136 25.19 3.19 -8.07
C ILE A 136 26.39 2.53 -8.75
N SER A 137 26.20 1.34 -9.34
CA SER A 137 27.25 0.57 -9.96
C SER A 137 27.38 0.80 -11.46
N ASP A 138 26.61 1.71 -12.03
CA ASP A 138 26.52 2.00 -13.47
C ASP A 138 26.35 0.72 -14.31
N LYS A 139 25.41 -0.12 -13.88
CA LYS A 139 25.12 -1.42 -14.54
C LYS A 139 23.95 -1.28 -15.52
N ASP A 140 23.85 -2.28 -16.39
CA ASP A 140 22.80 -2.38 -17.39
C ASP A 140 21.42 -2.63 -16.76
N LEU A 141 20.49 -1.71 -16.98
CA LEU A 141 19.08 -1.78 -16.52
C LEU A 141 18.36 -3.04 -17.03
N SER A 142 18.76 -3.59 -18.17
CA SER A 142 18.16 -4.81 -18.74
C SER A 142 18.22 -6.02 -17.80
N LYS A 143 19.08 -5.98 -16.78
CA LYS A 143 19.26 -7.06 -15.78
C LYS A 143 18.38 -6.93 -14.56
N VAL A 144 17.71 -5.80 -14.36
CA VAL A 144 16.83 -5.57 -13.20
C VAL A 144 15.45 -6.14 -13.48
N LYS A 145 15.04 -7.18 -12.75
CA LYS A 145 13.69 -7.77 -12.90
C LYS A 145 12.60 -6.87 -12.32
N GLY A 146 11.39 -6.96 -12.89
CA GLY A 146 10.21 -6.26 -12.38
C GLY A 146 10.19 -4.76 -12.71
N ILE A 147 10.82 -4.36 -13.82
CA ILE A 147 10.77 -2.99 -14.32
C ILE A 147 10.36 -2.91 -15.79
N ALA A 148 9.84 -1.74 -16.17
CA ALA A 148 9.96 -1.19 -17.51
C ALA A 148 10.84 0.05 -17.43
N TYR A 149 11.64 0.34 -18.45
CA TYR A 149 12.50 1.52 -18.50
C TYR A 149 12.50 2.16 -19.87
N ARG A 150 12.78 3.45 -19.92
CA ARG A 150 12.75 4.24 -21.13
C ARG A 150 14.18 4.60 -21.55
N GLU A 151 14.49 4.34 -22.82
CA GLU A 151 15.65 4.87 -23.51
C GLU A 151 15.14 5.68 -24.70
N ASP A 152 15.37 6.96 -24.70
CA ASP A 152 14.83 7.94 -25.65
C ASP A 152 13.28 7.80 -25.77
N GLU A 153 12.78 7.45 -26.94
CA GLU A 153 11.35 7.27 -27.23
C GLU A 153 10.88 5.81 -27.09
N LYS A 154 11.79 4.87 -26.75
CA LYS A 154 11.47 3.45 -26.63
C LYS A 154 11.32 3.05 -25.17
N VAL A 155 10.39 2.12 -24.92
CA VAL A 155 10.20 1.50 -23.61
C VAL A 155 10.50 0.01 -23.72
N PHE A 156 11.33 -0.46 -22.82
CA PHE A 156 11.74 -1.85 -22.69
C PHE A 156 11.12 -2.45 -21.45
N PHE A 157 10.71 -3.72 -21.54
CA PHE A 157 10.13 -4.46 -20.42
C PHE A 157 11.05 -5.61 -20.06
N ASN A 158 11.46 -5.69 -18.81
CA ASN A 158 12.25 -6.79 -18.30
C ASN A 158 11.37 -7.94 -17.80
N GLU A 159 12.00 -9.06 -17.48
CA GLU A 159 11.33 -10.19 -16.84
C GLU A 159 10.59 -9.76 -15.58
N ARG A 160 9.33 -10.18 -15.42
CA ARG A 160 8.56 -9.92 -14.20
C ARG A 160 9.20 -10.60 -13.01
N ARG A 161 9.19 -9.91 -11.86
CA ARG A 161 9.61 -10.50 -10.61
C ARG A 161 8.48 -11.38 -10.04
N LYS A 162 8.84 -12.50 -9.44
CA LYS A 162 7.88 -13.32 -8.69
C LYS A 162 7.46 -12.59 -7.41
N PRO A 163 6.19 -12.72 -6.99
CA PRO A 163 5.73 -12.14 -5.72
C PRO A 163 6.52 -12.67 -4.51
N ILE A 164 6.71 -11.83 -3.51
CA ILE A 164 7.34 -12.22 -2.24
C ILE A 164 6.39 -13.17 -1.49
N MET A 165 6.77 -14.43 -1.37
CA MET A 165 5.90 -15.46 -0.78
C MET A 165 5.82 -15.38 0.74
N ASN A 166 6.94 -15.12 1.42
CA ASN A 166 6.99 -14.94 2.86
C ASN A 166 6.90 -13.45 3.21
N LEU A 167 5.68 -12.97 3.51
CA LEU A 167 5.47 -11.55 3.85
C LEU A 167 6.13 -11.14 5.18
N ASP A 168 6.36 -12.07 6.10
CA ASP A 168 7.06 -11.80 7.37
C ASP A 168 8.55 -11.48 7.18
N SER A 169 9.12 -11.77 6.01
CA SER A 169 10.50 -11.39 5.69
C SER A 169 10.66 -9.92 5.35
N ILE A 170 9.57 -9.23 5.02
CA ILE A 170 9.55 -7.80 4.75
C ILE A 170 9.59 -7.06 6.09
N PRO A 171 10.50 -6.10 6.30
CA PRO A 171 10.48 -5.30 7.51
C PRO A 171 9.16 -4.52 7.62
N PHE A 172 8.76 -4.17 8.83
CA PHE A 172 7.63 -3.26 9.04
C PHE A 172 7.86 -1.94 8.30
N PRO A 173 6.78 -1.24 7.88
CA PRO A 173 6.91 0.08 7.28
C PRO A 173 7.80 1.00 8.13
N GLU A 174 8.57 1.86 7.49
CA GLU A 174 9.46 2.79 8.19
C GLU A 174 8.67 4.01 8.69
N TRP A 175 7.87 3.79 9.71
CA TRP A 175 6.98 4.80 10.30
C TRP A 175 7.68 6.09 10.71
N SER A 176 8.93 5.99 11.17
CA SER A 176 9.69 7.11 11.74
C SER A 176 10.07 8.21 10.75
N LEU A 177 10.00 7.93 9.45
CA LEU A 177 10.27 8.92 8.39
C LEU A 177 9.07 9.81 8.04
N PHE A 178 7.91 9.55 8.63
CA PHE A 178 6.66 10.20 8.28
C PHE A 178 6.13 11.08 9.43
N PRO A 179 5.39 12.15 9.14
CA PRO A 179 4.73 12.97 10.16
C PRO A 179 3.51 12.23 10.74
N MET A 180 3.76 11.21 11.57
CA MET A 180 2.74 10.28 12.08
C MET A 180 1.57 10.96 12.77
N GLU A 181 1.78 12.08 13.47
CA GLU A 181 0.72 12.86 14.10
C GLU A 181 -0.31 13.38 13.06
N ARG A 182 0.14 13.67 11.84
CA ARG A 182 -0.75 14.12 10.75
C ARG A 182 -1.51 12.96 10.15
N TYR A 183 -0.85 11.84 9.89
CA TYR A 183 -1.48 10.66 9.31
C TYR A 183 -2.41 9.90 10.27
N SER A 184 -2.21 10.02 11.59
CA SER A 184 -3.02 9.31 12.57
C SER A 184 -4.21 10.11 13.11
N SER A 185 -4.32 11.39 12.78
CA SER A 185 -5.39 12.30 13.26
C SER A 185 -6.63 12.29 12.36
N CYS A 186 -6.98 11.18 11.73
CA CYS A 186 -8.09 11.09 10.79
C CYS A 186 -9.45 11.36 11.47
N ILE A 187 -10.28 12.18 10.82
CA ILE A 187 -11.61 12.62 11.31
C ILE A 187 -12.66 11.49 11.15
N TYR A 188 -12.44 10.54 10.25
CA TYR A 188 -13.38 9.47 9.93
C TYR A 188 -12.98 8.14 10.59
N SER A 189 -13.41 7.92 11.82
CA SER A 189 -13.37 6.60 12.44
C SER A 189 -14.78 6.04 12.51
N PHE A 190 -15.06 5.01 11.70
CA PHE A 190 -16.36 4.35 11.68
C PHE A 190 -16.69 3.75 13.06
N GLY A 191 -17.69 4.34 13.76
CA GLY A 191 -18.17 3.84 15.04
C GLY A 191 -17.21 3.92 16.24
N SER A 192 -16.09 4.63 16.11
CA SER A 192 -15.07 4.81 17.16
C SER A 192 -15.17 6.18 17.84
N ASP A 193 -14.50 6.33 19.00
CA ASP A 193 -14.27 7.61 19.64
C ASP A 193 -13.48 8.55 18.69
N LYS A 194 -13.97 9.79 18.51
CA LYS A 194 -13.31 10.82 17.67
C LYS A 194 -11.86 11.13 18.07
N LYS A 195 -11.42 10.71 19.25
CA LYS A 195 -10.05 10.85 19.75
C LYS A 195 -9.14 9.68 19.39
N ALA A 196 -9.63 8.62 18.77
CA ALA A 196 -8.82 7.47 18.40
C ALA A 196 -7.82 7.87 17.32
N LYS A 197 -6.55 7.60 17.56
CA LYS A 197 -5.50 7.67 16.53
C LYS A 197 -5.62 6.47 15.61
N ARG A 198 -5.79 6.72 14.32
CA ARG A 198 -6.04 5.69 13.29
C ARG A 198 -4.86 5.57 12.34
N ILE A 199 -4.56 4.34 11.92
CA ILE A 199 -3.61 4.06 10.83
C ILE A 199 -4.05 2.86 10.00
N GLY A 200 -3.73 2.87 8.70
CA GLY A 200 -3.90 1.72 7.83
C GLY A 200 -2.76 0.72 7.97
N MET A 201 -3.05 -0.59 7.85
CA MET A 201 -2.05 -1.64 7.79
C MET A 201 -2.49 -2.80 6.89
N LEU A 202 -1.54 -3.66 6.51
CA LEU A 202 -1.78 -4.85 5.72
C LEU A 202 -1.41 -6.09 6.51
N SER A 203 -2.31 -7.06 6.56
CA SER A 203 -2.07 -8.38 7.13
C SER A 203 -1.94 -9.48 6.07
N SER A 204 -2.31 -9.15 4.82
CA SER A 204 -2.20 -10.04 3.67
C SER A 204 -2.05 -9.23 2.38
N ARG A 205 -1.71 -9.90 1.28
CA ARG A 205 -1.68 -9.33 -0.06
C ARG A 205 -2.38 -10.25 -1.04
N GLY A 206 -3.29 -9.69 -1.85
CA GLY A 206 -4.00 -10.39 -2.90
C GLY A 206 -5.30 -11.04 -2.45
N CYS A 207 -5.98 -11.67 -3.40
CA CYS A 207 -7.28 -12.31 -3.23
C CYS A 207 -7.34 -13.61 -4.03
N ILE A 208 -8.04 -14.62 -3.50
CA ILE A 208 -8.22 -15.92 -4.18
C ILE A 208 -9.23 -15.85 -5.33
N ASN A 209 -10.06 -14.81 -5.35
CA ASN A 209 -11.17 -14.68 -6.30
C ASN A 209 -10.74 -14.03 -7.62
N ARG A 210 -11.57 -14.19 -8.67
CA ARG A 210 -11.30 -13.74 -10.03
C ARG A 210 -12.45 -12.90 -10.61
N CYS A 211 -13.01 -11.99 -9.80
CA CYS A 211 -14.04 -11.06 -10.26
C CYS A 211 -13.51 -10.25 -11.45
N ASN A 212 -14.29 -10.10 -12.50
CA ASN A 212 -13.83 -9.52 -13.76
C ASN A 212 -13.70 -7.98 -13.75
N PHE A 213 -14.25 -7.32 -12.74
CA PHE A 213 -14.15 -5.88 -12.51
C PHE A 213 -12.98 -5.49 -11.59
N CYS A 214 -12.35 -6.46 -10.92
CA CYS A 214 -11.31 -6.21 -9.93
C CYS A 214 -9.92 -6.21 -10.58
N TYR A 215 -9.19 -5.10 -10.44
CA TYR A 215 -7.77 -5.09 -10.79
C TYR A 215 -6.96 -5.85 -9.72
N ARG A 216 -6.07 -6.70 -10.18
CA ARG A 216 -5.16 -7.48 -9.31
C ARG A 216 -3.76 -7.41 -9.88
N MET A 217 -2.81 -7.01 -9.04
CA MET A 217 -1.41 -7.05 -9.41
C MET A 217 -0.90 -8.48 -9.56
N GLU A 218 -1.31 -9.36 -8.62
CA GLU A 218 -0.86 -10.76 -8.55
C GLU A 218 -2.04 -11.70 -8.26
N HIS A 219 -1.86 -12.98 -8.54
CA HIS A 219 -2.84 -14.02 -8.26
C HIS A 219 -2.61 -14.67 -6.89
N GLY A 220 -3.70 -15.14 -6.29
CA GLY A 220 -3.70 -15.82 -5.01
C GLY A 220 -3.64 -14.84 -3.82
N ILE A 221 -3.54 -15.41 -2.63
CA ILE A 221 -3.42 -14.66 -1.38
C ILE A 221 -2.14 -15.10 -0.66
N ARG A 222 -1.42 -14.16 -0.08
CA ARG A 222 -0.25 -14.38 0.77
C ARG A 222 -0.48 -13.70 2.09
N LEU A 223 -0.16 -14.38 3.17
CA LEU A 223 -0.54 -14.00 4.53
C LEU A 223 0.71 -13.71 5.37
N ARG A 224 0.63 -12.70 6.20
CA ARG A 224 1.56 -12.52 7.33
C ARG A 224 1.13 -13.47 8.47
N SER A 225 2.07 -13.90 9.28
CA SER A 225 1.74 -14.62 10.50
C SER A 225 1.00 -13.73 11.50
N VAL A 226 0.18 -14.34 12.34
CA VAL A 226 -0.54 -13.60 13.39
C VAL A 226 0.45 -12.91 14.33
N ASP A 227 1.53 -13.58 14.72
CA ASP A 227 2.54 -13.01 15.60
C ASP A 227 3.21 -11.77 15.00
N ASN A 228 3.52 -11.79 13.69
CA ASN A 228 4.09 -10.65 13.00
C ASN A 228 3.14 -9.44 12.98
N ILE A 229 1.84 -9.68 12.79
CA ILE A 229 0.83 -8.60 12.82
C ILE A 229 0.68 -8.03 14.24
N ILE A 230 0.63 -8.88 15.25
CA ILE A 230 0.51 -8.47 16.66
C ILE A 230 1.72 -7.62 17.10
N GLU A 231 2.92 -7.97 16.67
CA GLU A 231 4.13 -7.18 16.98
C GLU A 231 4.12 -5.79 16.33
N GLU A 232 3.62 -5.68 15.09
CA GLU A 232 3.46 -4.38 14.45
C GLU A 232 2.40 -3.52 15.17
N ILE A 233 1.26 -4.11 15.54
CA ILE A 233 0.21 -3.42 16.32
C ILE A 233 0.78 -2.92 17.65
N LYS A 234 1.53 -3.77 18.40
CA LYS A 234 2.17 -3.35 19.64
C LYS A 234 3.13 -2.19 19.44
N THR A 235 3.93 -2.23 18.40
CA THR A 235 4.88 -1.18 18.05
C THR A 235 4.18 0.13 17.76
N LEU A 236 3.16 0.13 16.90
CA LEU A 236 2.38 1.31 16.53
C LEU A 236 1.64 1.88 17.75
N LYS A 237 1.11 1.02 18.60
CA LYS A 237 0.43 1.44 19.83
C LYS A 237 1.40 2.07 20.82
N ARG A 238 2.57 1.44 21.06
CA ARG A 238 3.60 1.91 22.00
C ARG A 238 4.22 3.23 21.56
N ASP A 239 4.62 3.33 20.27
CA ASP A 239 5.48 4.40 19.79
C ASP A 239 4.67 5.61 19.31
N TYR A 240 3.44 5.40 18.82
CA TYR A 240 2.61 6.44 18.21
C TYR A 240 1.23 6.61 18.88
N GLY A 241 0.87 5.73 19.82
CA GLY A 241 -0.43 5.77 20.50
C GLY A 241 -1.60 5.40 19.60
N ILE A 242 -1.37 4.60 18.55
CA ILE A 242 -2.40 4.16 17.63
C ILE A 242 -3.33 3.17 18.35
N THR A 243 -4.63 3.41 18.26
CA THR A 243 -5.65 2.55 18.87
C THR A 243 -6.70 2.06 17.90
N TYR A 244 -6.76 2.62 16.70
CA TYR A 244 -7.64 2.18 15.63
C TYR A 244 -6.85 1.76 14.38
N PHE A 245 -7.18 0.59 13.81
CA PHE A 245 -6.46 0.02 12.66
C PHE A 245 -7.43 -0.24 11.51
N THR A 246 -7.14 0.33 10.33
CA THR A 246 -7.83 -0.06 9.10
C THR A 246 -7.05 -1.16 8.41
N MET A 247 -7.66 -2.36 8.31
CA MET A 247 -7.04 -3.48 7.61
C MET A 247 -7.30 -3.33 6.11
N TYR A 248 -6.29 -2.90 5.35
CA TYR A 248 -6.40 -2.67 3.89
C TYR A 248 -6.31 -3.94 3.05
N ASP A 249 -6.41 -5.08 3.70
CA ASP A 249 -6.44 -6.38 3.01
C ASP A 249 -7.60 -6.46 2.03
N GLU A 250 -7.36 -6.97 0.83
CA GLU A 250 -8.42 -7.23 -0.15
C GLU A 250 -9.40 -8.30 0.35
N LEU A 251 -8.94 -9.19 1.25
CA LEU A 251 -9.72 -10.27 1.85
C LEU A 251 -9.17 -10.63 3.24
N PHE A 252 -9.53 -9.84 4.25
CA PHE A 252 -9.04 -10.04 5.63
C PHE A 252 -9.58 -11.34 6.27
N CYS A 253 -10.88 -11.62 6.10
CA CYS A 253 -11.56 -12.75 6.75
C CYS A 253 -11.25 -14.12 6.13
N PHE A 254 -10.08 -14.28 5.50
CA PHE A 254 -9.65 -15.53 4.88
C PHE A 254 -8.18 -15.87 5.18
N PRO A 255 -7.87 -17.15 5.45
CA PRO A 255 -8.80 -18.24 5.80
C PRO A 255 -9.40 -18.04 7.20
N LYS A 256 -10.60 -18.56 7.43
CA LYS A 256 -11.36 -18.42 8.70
C LYS A 256 -10.50 -18.68 9.94
N LYS A 257 -9.74 -19.78 9.94
CA LYS A 257 -8.86 -20.14 11.07
C LYS A 257 -7.91 -18.99 11.43
N ARG A 258 -7.24 -18.38 10.44
CA ARG A 258 -6.29 -17.27 10.67
C ARG A 258 -7.00 -16.04 11.25
N THR A 259 -8.19 -15.73 10.77
CA THR A 259 -8.99 -14.61 11.28
C THR A 259 -9.33 -14.82 12.75
N ILE A 260 -9.78 -16.03 13.12
CA ILE A 260 -10.07 -16.39 14.51
C ILE A 260 -8.78 -16.38 15.36
N ASP A 261 -7.68 -16.91 14.85
CA ASP A 261 -6.37 -16.90 15.55
C ASP A 261 -5.89 -15.46 15.81
N PHE A 262 -6.07 -14.54 14.85
CA PHE A 262 -5.79 -13.10 15.04
C PHE A 262 -6.66 -12.51 16.15
N CYS A 263 -7.98 -12.72 16.11
CA CYS A 263 -8.91 -12.23 17.14
C CYS A 263 -8.52 -12.74 18.54
N LYS A 264 -8.24 -14.04 18.65
CA LYS A 264 -7.77 -14.65 19.90
C LYS A 264 -6.45 -14.04 20.39
N ALA A 265 -5.53 -13.73 19.48
CA ALA A 265 -4.26 -13.11 19.83
C ALA A 265 -4.46 -11.66 20.30
N VAL A 266 -5.33 -10.87 19.68
CA VAL A 266 -5.70 -9.52 20.13
C VAL A 266 -6.27 -9.57 21.55
N ILE A 267 -7.23 -10.47 21.83
CA ILE A 267 -7.86 -10.64 23.13
C ILE A 267 -6.83 -11.10 24.17
N LYS A 268 -6.08 -12.16 23.89
CA LYS A 268 -5.09 -12.75 24.79
C LYS A 268 -4.02 -11.76 25.21
N ASN A 269 -3.59 -10.88 24.30
CA ASN A 269 -2.58 -9.84 24.57
C ASN A 269 -3.17 -8.57 25.20
N ASN A 270 -4.47 -8.50 25.46
CA ASN A 270 -5.16 -7.31 25.99
C ASN A 270 -4.83 -6.04 25.20
N LEU A 271 -4.82 -6.14 23.87
CA LEU A 271 -4.37 -5.02 23.04
C LEU A 271 -5.30 -3.81 23.13
N ASN A 272 -6.58 -4.01 23.45
CA ASN A 272 -7.56 -2.93 23.57
C ASN A 272 -7.50 -1.99 22.36
N ILE A 273 -7.65 -2.56 21.18
CA ILE A 273 -7.67 -1.85 19.90
C ILE A 273 -9.07 -1.90 19.30
N GLU A 274 -9.31 -0.97 18.38
CA GLU A 274 -10.44 -1.00 17.48
C GLU A 274 -9.93 -1.17 16.05
N PHE A 275 -10.72 -1.80 15.19
CA PHE A 275 -10.35 -1.96 13.78
C PHE A 275 -11.55 -2.09 12.86
N ASP A 276 -11.32 -1.82 11.59
CA ASP A 276 -12.22 -2.16 10.49
C ASP A 276 -11.52 -3.10 9.50
N CYS A 277 -12.29 -3.89 8.77
CA CYS A 277 -11.73 -4.80 7.76
C CYS A 277 -12.73 -5.15 6.65
N ASN A 278 -12.19 -5.73 5.57
CA ASN A 278 -12.97 -6.18 4.44
C ASN A 278 -13.27 -7.68 4.52
N ALA A 279 -14.49 -8.06 4.19
CA ALA A 279 -14.93 -9.44 4.11
C ALA A 279 -15.71 -9.74 2.83
N ARG A 280 -15.70 -10.98 2.42
CA ARG A 280 -16.63 -11.53 1.44
C ARG A 280 -17.71 -12.32 2.15
N VAL A 281 -18.89 -12.31 1.59
CA VAL A 281 -20.07 -12.95 2.20
C VAL A 281 -19.95 -14.48 2.25
N ASP A 282 -19.28 -15.09 1.26
CA ASP A 282 -19.09 -16.53 1.13
C ASP A 282 -18.07 -17.15 2.13
N VAL A 283 -17.30 -16.31 2.84
CA VAL A 283 -16.33 -16.74 3.85
C VAL A 283 -16.64 -16.21 5.25
N PHE A 284 -17.82 -15.60 5.42
CA PHE A 284 -18.23 -14.97 6.66
C PHE A 284 -19.38 -15.77 7.33
N ASP A 285 -19.22 -16.08 8.59
CA ASP A 285 -20.21 -16.80 9.39
C ASP A 285 -20.33 -16.23 10.82
N ARG A 286 -21.30 -16.73 11.59
CA ARG A 286 -21.58 -16.25 12.94
C ARG A 286 -20.38 -16.40 13.89
N GLU A 287 -19.62 -17.50 13.80
CA GLU A 287 -18.45 -17.70 14.65
C GLU A 287 -17.38 -16.62 14.37
N THR A 288 -17.10 -16.36 13.10
CA THR A 288 -16.18 -15.29 12.67
C THR A 288 -16.66 -13.93 13.16
N ALA A 289 -17.96 -13.62 13.02
CA ALA A 289 -18.57 -12.38 13.47
C ALA A 289 -18.36 -12.14 14.98
N VAL A 290 -18.63 -13.15 15.79
CA VAL A 290 -18.48 -13.08 17.26
C VAL A 290 -17.02 -12.79 17.64
N TYR A 291 -16.07 -13.54 17.08
CA TYR A 291 -14.64 -13.30 17.37
C TYR A 291 -14.17 -11.92 16.91
N LEU A 292 -14.60 -11.45 15.74
CA LEU A 292 -14.28 -10.10 15.27
C LEU A 292 -14.81 -9.03 16.23
N LYS A 293 -16.06 -9.15 16.66
CA LYS A 293 -16.69 -8.24 17.63
C LYS A 293 -15.94 -8.20 18.95
N GLU A 294 -15.64 -9.38 19.52
CA GLU A 294 -14.90 -9.51 20.78
C GLU A 294 -13.48 -8.94 20.70
N ALA A 295 -12.84 -9.07 19.55
CA ALA A 295 -11.50 -8.51 19.28
C ALA A 295 -11.49 -6.99 19.06
N GLY A 296 -12.65 -6.34 18.93
CA GLY A 296 -12.76 -4.89 18.75
C GLY A 296 -13.02 -4.43 17.33
N CYS A 297 -13.48 -5.30 16.43
CA CYS A 297 -13.94 -4.90 15.10
C CYS A 297 -15.17 -3.98 15.23
N LYS A 298 -15.07 -2.76 14.65
CA LYS A 298 -16.13 -1.74 14.70
C LYS A 298 -16.91 -1.65 13.41
N PHE A 299 -16.26 -1.96 12.30
CA PHE A 299 -16.87 -1.86 10.99
C PHE A 299 -16.39 -3.00 10.10
N LEU A 300 -17.34 -3.64 9.42
CA LEU A 300 -17.06 -4.70 8.47
C LEU A 300 -17.60 -4.31 7.10
N ASN A 301 -16.71 -4.21 6.13
CA ASN A 301 -17.05 -3.83 4.78
C ASN A 301 -17.24 -5.06 3.89
N PHE A 302 -18.47 -5.24 3.37
CA PHE A 302 -18.81 -6.33 2.47
C PHE A 302 -18.89 -5.88 1.01
N GLY A 303 -18.29 -6.62 0.11
CA GLY A 303 -18.51 -6.47 -1.31
C GLY A 303 -19.77 -7.22 -1.75
N PHE A 304 -20.95 -6.65 -1.57
CA PHE A 304 -22.21 -7.24 -2.04
C PHE A 304 -22.39 -7.15 -3.56
N GLU A 305 -21.94 -6.06 -4.17
CA GLU A 305 -21.94 -5.66 -5.58
C GLU A 305 -23.35 -5.57 -6.19
N SER A 306 -24.22 -6.57 -6.03
CA SER A 306 -25.58 -6.57 -6.61
C SER A 306 -26.57 -7.40 -5.81
N SER A 307 -27.85 -7.02 -5.90
CA SER A 307 -29.00 -7.82 -5.46
C SER A 307 -29.62 -8.68 -6.57
N ASP A 308 -29.04 -8.69 -7.77
CA ASP A 308 -29.45 -9.52 -8.90
C ASP A 308 -28.41 -10.62 -9.14
N GLN A 309 -28.84 -11.88 -9.08
CA GLN A 309 -27.95 -13.04 -9.26
C GLN A 309 -27.28 -13.05 -10.64
N LYS A 310 -28.00 -12.66 -11.68
CA LYS A 310 -27.44 -12.63 -13.05
C LYS A 310 -26.29 -11.63 -13.15
N VAL A 311 -26.37 -10.51 -12.43
CA VAL A 311 -25.31 -9.52 -12.38
C VAL A 311 -24.09 -10.08 -11.64
N LEU A 312 -24.30 -10.75 -10.51
CA LEU A 312 -23.22 -11.42 -9.74
C LEU A 312 -22.50 -12.49 -10.60
N ASP A 313 -23.26 -13.26 -11.36
CA ASP A 313 -22.72 -14.29 -12.27
C ASP A 313 -21.92 -13.67 -13.42
N LEU A 314 -22.43 -12.60 -14.06
CA LEU A 314 -21.72 -11.84 -15.09
C LEU A 314 -20.41 -11.23 -14.57
N MET A 315 -20.40 -10.75 -13.31
CA MET A 315 -19.22 -10.22 -12.64
C MET A 315 -18.22 -11.30 -12.21
N LYS A 316 -18.60 -12.57 -12.35
CA LYS A 316 -17.82 -13.71 -11.79
C LYS A 316 -17.50 -13.52 -10.31
N LYS A 317 -18.48 -12.98 -9.58
CA LYS A 317 -18.34 -12.71 -8.14
C LYS A 317 -18.27 -14.02 -7.35
N ASN A 318 -18.89 -15.10 -7.86
CA ASN A 318 -19.01 -16.41 -7.24
C ASN A 318 -19.62 -16.31 -5.82
N THR A 319 -20.66 -15.50 -5.68
CA THR A 319 -21.49 -15.37 -4.48
C THR A 319 -22.96 -15.36 -4.91
N THR A 320 -23.85 -15.65 -3.96
CA THR A 320 -25.30 -15.62 -4.18
C THR A 320 -25.94 -14.44 -3.44
N VAL A 321 -27.11 -14.01 -3.95
CA VAL A 321 -27.93 -12.99 -3.26
C VAL A 321 -28.32 -13.46 -1.85
N GLN A 322 -28.54 -14.78 -1.67
CA GLN A 322 -28.87 -15.35 -0.36
C GLN A 322 -27.70 -15.22 0.64
N GLU A 323 -26.47 -15.47 0.19
CA GLU A 323 -25.26 -15.25 1.01
C GLU A 323 -25.10 -13.78 1.40
N ASN A 324 -25.39 -12.83 0.49
CA ASN A 324 -25.40 -11.39 0.79
C ASN A 324 -26.38 -11.09 1.95
N ILE A 325 -27.61 -11.61 1.88
CA ILE A 325 -28.64 -11.41 2.89
C ILE A 325 -28.23 -12.03 4.23
N GLU A 326 -27.68 -13.25 4.20
CA GLU A 326 -27.30 -13.96 5.41
C GLU A 326 -26.13 -13.28 6.13
N ALA A 327 -25.09 -12.86 5.37
CA ALA A 327 -23.97 -12.12 5.95
C ALA A 327 -24.42 -10.82 6.61
N ALA A 328 -25.34 -10.08 5.97
CA ALA A 328 -25.90 -8.86 6.54
C ALA A 328 -26.69 -9.11 7.83
N LYS A 329 -27.50 -10.18 7.87
CA LYS A 329 -28.24 -10.60 9.08
C LYS A 329 -27.31 -10.97 10.22
N ILE A 330 -26.31 -11.82 9.95
CA ILE A 330 -25.31 -12.21 10.95
C ILE A 330 -24.60 -10.99 11.53
N ALA A 331 -24.14 -10.09 10.67
CA ALA A 331 -23.44 -8.87 11.11
C ALA A 331 -24.35 -7.99 11.99
N ASN A 332 -25.60 -7.79 11.59
CA ASN A 332 -26.58 -7.00 12.35
C ASN A 332 -26.96 -7.64 13.71
N GLU A 333 -27.09 -8.96 13.76
CA GLU A 333 -27.44 -9.68 15.00
C GLU A 333 -26.29 -9.70 16.02
N VAL A 334 -25.05 -9.70 15.54
CA VAL A 334 -23.85 -9.66 16.39
C VAL A 334 -23.50 -8.22 16.81
N GLY A 335 -23.96 -7.24 16.05
CA GLY A 335 -23.76 -5.82 16.31
C GLY A 335 -22.42 -5.32 15.86
#